data_bbae085d0a1ea2ca50019d06de869588
#
_entry.id   bbae085d0a1ea2ca50019d06de869588
#
_cell.length_a   1.000
_cell.length_b   1.000
_cell.length_c   1.000
_cell.angle_alpha   90.00
_cell.angle_beta   90.00
_cell.angle_gamma   90.00
#
_symmetry.space_group_name_H-M   'P 1'
#
loop_
_entity.id
_entity.type
_entity.pdbx_description
1 polymer ?
#
loop_
_entity_poly.entity_id
_entity_poly.type
_entity_poly.pdbx_seq_one_letter_code
_entity_poly.pdbx_strand_id
1 'polypeptide(L)'
;FVTKFLDNKEFNGTHLLFIDADIGFTLQNLLRVIEFNKEVVTCTYPVKGFYWQQLLDRIKKNNNIDEQTMRDYLLQFNVNLYPNTEFKNGFARVKESATGFMLIKREVFTTIMDKNPQLKYKPDLRTGIENSQNAFDFFPVGIYKEKDGVNRFLSEDYYFCRLWEECGGEIWTDLSTPITHLGSTEYHGMFMTQLNKK
;
A
#
# COMPACT_ATOMS: atom_id res chain seq x y z
N PHE A 1 2.53 -14.39 8.64
CA PHE A 1 1.07 -14.22 8.43
C PHE A 1 0.62 -14.84 7.11
N VAL A 2 1.23 -14.49 5.98
CA VAL A 2 0.85 -15.02 4.65
C VAL A 2 0.89 -16.55 4.62
N THR A 3 1.98 -17.16 5.10
CA THR A 3 2.12 -18.62 5.17
C THR A 3 0.97 -19.27 5.93
N LYS A 4 0.63 -18.73 7.11
CA LYS A 4 -0.51 -19.23 7.91
C LYS A 4 -1.86 -19.05 7.20
N PHE A 5 -2.04 -17.95 6.48
CA PHE A 5 -3.23 -17.72 5.68
C PHE A 5 -3.34 -18.74 4.53
N LEU A 6 -2.24 -19.03 3.84
CA LEU A 6 -2.21 -19.98 2.75
C LEU A 6 -2.42 -21.45 3.22
N ASP A 7 -1.87 -21.80 4.39
CA ASP A 7 -1.94 -23.15 4.96
C ASP A 7 -3.31 -23.44 5.61
N ASN A 8 -4.10 -22.42 5.94
CA ASN A 8 -5.38 -22.59 6.62
C ASN A 8 -6.43 -23.15 5.65
N LYS A 9 -6.64 -24.48 5.73
CA LYS A 9 -7.62 -25.19 4.91
C LYS A 9 -9.05 -25.10 5.43
N GLU A 10 -9.23 -24.88 6.75
CA GLU A 10 -10.55 -24.75 7.37
C GLU A 10 -11.18 -23.40 7.03
N PHE A 11 -10.40 -22.33 7.12
CA PHE A 11 -10.80 -21.00 6.71
C PHE A 11 -10.23 -20.71 5.32
N ASN A 12 -10.92 -21.13 4.28
CA ASN A 12 -10.50 -20.91 2.90
C ASN A 12 -10.72 -19.45 2.47
N GLY A 13 -10.06 -18.52 3.16
CA GLY A 13 -10.14 -17.08 2.91
C GLY A 13 -9.68 -16.74 1.50
N THR A 14 -10.42 -15.88 0.83
CA THR A 14 -10.12 -15.42 -0.54
C THR A 14 -9.18 -14.22 -0.57
N HIS A 15 -9.15 -13.45 0.50
CA HIS A 15 -8.36 -12.22 0.65
C HIS A 15 -7.64 -12.19 1.98
N LEU A 16 -6.47 -11.56 2.02
CA LEU A 16 -5.75 -11.18 3.23
C LEU A 16 -5.73 -9.65 3.32
N LEU A 17 -6.19 -9.11 4.45
CA LEU A 17 -6.14 -7.69 4.73
C LEU A 17 -5.07 -7.41 5.78
N PHE A 18 -4.09 -6.59 5.43
CA PHE A 18 -3.14 -5.99 6.35
C PHE A 18 -3.69 -4.67 6.86
N ILE A 19 -3.63 -4.48 8.17
CA ILE A 19 -3.96 -3.22 8.84
C ILE A 19 -2.94 -3.02 9.95
N ASP A 20 -2.22 -1.89 9.92
CA ASP A 20 -1.33 -1.50 11.00
C ASP A 20 -2.13 -1.08 12.23
N ALA A 21 -1.60 -1.36 13.43
CA ALA A 21 -2.29 -1.13 14.70
C ALA A 21 -2.57 0.37 14.99
N ASP A 22 -1.93 1.26 14.23
CA ASP A 22 -2.05 2.71 14.34
C ASP A 22 -2.77 3.36 13.14
N ILE A 23 -3.43 2.55 12.31
CA ILE A 23 -4.30 3.02 11.23
C ILE A 23 -5.76 3.07 11.69
N GLY A 24 -6.32 4.28 11.73
CA GLY A 24 -7.76 4.52 11.93
C GLY A 24 -8.50 4.56 10.60
N PHE A 25 -9.50 3.70 10.45
CA PHE A 25 -10.30 3.58 9.23
C PHE A 25 -11.79 3.43 9.55
N THR A 26 -12.62 3.59 8.54
CA THR A 26 -14.07 3.41 8.61
C THR A 26 -14.51 2.17 7.85
N LEU A 27 -15.73 1.70 8.10
CA LEU A 27 -16.34 0.64 7.29
C LEU A 27 -16.37 1.00 5.80
N GLN A 28 -16.54 2.28 5.47
CA GLN A 28 -16.52 2.76 4.09
C GLN A 28 -15.18 2.47 3.39
N ASN A 29 -14.03 2.69 4.06
CA ASN A 29 -12.72 2.35 3.50
C ASN A 29 -12.65 0.86 3.14
N LEU A 30 -13.10 -0.02 4.07
CA LEU A 30 -13.09 -1.46 3.84
C LEU A 30 -14.01 -1.88 2.68
N LEU A 31 -15.25 -1.40 2.66
CA LEU A 31 -16.21 -1.75 1.60
C LEU A 31 -15.73 -1.31 0.23
N ARG A 32 -15.18 -0.10 0.12
CA ARG A 32 -14.67 0.42 -1.15
C ARG A 32 -13.54 -0.43 -1.73
N VAL A 33 -12.56 -0.87 -0.91
CA VAL A 33 -11.45 -1.71 -1.43
C VAL A 33 -11.95 -3.11 -1.83
N ILE A 34 -12.94 -3.66 -1.13
CA ILE A 34 -13.57 -4.94 -1.50
C ILE A 34 -14.37 -4.81 -2.80
N GLU A 35 -15.22 -3.80 -2.93
CA GLU A 35 -16.07 -3.55 -4.10
C GLU A 35 -15.28 -3.20 -5.35
N PHE A 36 -14.13 -2.54 -5.19
CA PHE A 36 -13.25 -2.24 -6.32
C PHE A 36 -12.67 -3.50 -6.98
N ASN A 37 -12.58 -4.60 -6.24
CA ASN A 37 -12.34 -5.98 -6.69
C ASN A 37 -11.11 -6.18 -7.58
N LYS A 38 -10.03 -5.44 -7.35
CA LYS A 38 -8.72 -5.70 -7.95
C LYS A 38 -7.90 -6.64 -7.07
N GLU A 39 -6.81 -7.20 -7.60
CA GLU A 39 -5.98 -8.21 -6.94
C GLU A 39 -5.25 -7.64 -5.71
N VAL A 40 -4.73 -6.40 -5.84
CA VAL A 40 -4.09 -5.65 -4.74
C VAL A 40 -4.69 -4.27 -4.68
N VAL A 41 -5.35 -3.96 -3.57
CA VAL A 41 -5.99 -2.65 -3.33
C VAL A 41 -5.59 -2.11 -1.97
N THR A 42 -5.20 -0.84 -1.91
CA THR A 42 -4.79 -0.16 -0.68
C THR A 42 -5.67 1.05 -0.41
N CYS A 43 -5.58 1.58 0.80
CA CYS A 43 -5.98 2.95 1.11
C CYS A 43 -4.74 3.78 1.41
N THR A 44 -4.64 4.94 0.78
CA THR A 44 -3.54 5.87 1.01
C THR A 44 -3.72 6.57 2.34
N TYR A 45 -2.67 6.58 3.17
CA TYR A 45 -2.68 7.25 4.48
C TYR A 45 -1.48 8.20 4.65
N PRO A 46 -1.62 9.24 5.52
CA PRO A 46 -0.57 10.21 5.74
C PRO A 46 0.68 9.60 6.41
N VAL A 47 1.84 10.10 6.06
CA VAL A 47 3.07 9.92 6.85
C VAL A 47 2.95 10.71 8.15
N LYS A 48 3.53 10.21 9.25
CA LYS A 48 3.55 10.88 10.57
C LYS A 48 4.47 12.10 10.55
N GLY A 49 3.98 13.21 9.98
CA GLY A 49 4.72 14.47 9.90
C GLY A 49 3.89 15.59 9.28
N PHE A 50 4.22 16.83 9.66
CA PHE A 50 3.67 18.04 9.07
C PHE A 50 4.72 18.74 8.22
N TYR A 51 4.39 19.00 6.96
CA TYR A 51 5.29 19.52 5.93
C TYR A 51 4.99 20.99 5.64
N TRP A 52 5.34 21.86 6.58
CA TRP A 52 5.04 23.30 6.56
C TRP A 52 5.59 24.01 5.32
N GLN A 53 6.80 23.68 4.88
CA GLN A 53 7.38 24.31 3.68
C GLN A 53 6.54 23.98 2.44
N GLN A 54 6.08 22.73 2.31
CA GLN A 54 5.18 22.31 1.22
C GLN A 54 3.88 23.11 1.21
N LEU A 55 3.27 23.34 2.38
CA LEU A 55 2.07 24.16 2.52
C LEU A 55 2.34 25.59 2.09
N LEU A 56 3.42 26.22 2.58
CA LEU A 56 3.78 27.60 2.22
C LEU A 56 3.99 27.77 0.71
N ASP A 57 4.65 26.84 0.07
CA ASP A 57 4.88 26.87 -1.38
C ASP A 57 3.59 26.72 -2.19
N ARG A 58 2.61 25.99 -1.68
CA ARG A 58 1.30 25.82 -2.29
C ARG A 58 0.41 27.06 -2.09
N ILE A 59 0.43 27.65 -0.89
CA ILE A 59 -0.30 28.91 -0.60
C ILE A 59 0.20 30.05 -1.50
N LYS A 60 1.53 30.17 -1.71
CA LYS A 60 2.10 31.17 -2.62
C LYS A 60 1.61 31.02 -4.07
N LYS A 61 1.29 29.82 -4.50
CA LYS A 61 0.78 29.54 -5.85
C LYS A 61 -0.73 29.74 -5.98
N ASN A 62 -1.47 29.58 -4.89
CA ASN A 62 -2.92 29.71 -4.87
C ASN A 62 -3.36 30.32 -3.52
N ASN A 63 -3.77 31.57 -3.54
CA ASN A 63 -4.18 32.33 -2.34
C ASN A 63 -5.61 31.96 -1.87
N ASN A 64 -6.41 31.25 -2.64
CA ASN A 64 -7.78 30.91 -2.30
C ASN A 64 -7.88 29.41 -1.93
N ILE A 65 -7.38 29.06 -0.74
CA ILE A 65 -7.35 27.70 -0.20
C ILE A 65 -8.20 27.67 1.08
N ASP A 66 -9.19 26.77 1.13
CA ASP A 66 -9.99 26.53 2.34
C ASP A 66 -9.19 25.79 3.42
N GLU A 67 -9.70 25.81 4.65
CA GLU A 67 -9.04 25.20 5.80
C GLU A 67 -8.78 23.70 5.61
N GLN A 68 -9.72 22.94 5.08
CA GLN A 68 -9.56 21.50 4.86
C GLN A 68 -8.44 21.22 3.84
N THR A 69 -8.39 21.99 2.77
CA THR A 69 -7.30 21.88 1.78
C THR A 69 -5.94 22.24 2.38
N MET A 70 -5.87 23.23 3.28
CA MET A 70 -4.63 23.55 4.00
C MET A 70 -4.17 22.40 4.87
N ARG A 71 -5.09 21.73 5.59
CA ARG A 71 -4.78 20.55 6.40
C ARG A 71 -4.22 19.41 5.55
N ASP A 72 -4.86 19.09 4.44
CA ASP A 72 -4.39 18.03 3.53
C ASP A 72 -3.03 18.38 2.89
N TYR A 73 -2.77 19.65 2.62
CA TYR A 73 -1.49 20.12 2.07
C TYR A 73 -0.34 20.09 3.07
N LEU A 74 -0.60 20.02 4.37
CA LEU A 74 0.41 19.78 5.40
C LEU A 74 0.96 18.35 5.38
N LEU A 75 0.24 17.43 4.75
CA LEU A 75 0.52 15.99 4.83
C LEU A 75 1.28 15.51 3.59
N GLN A 76 2.10 14.48 3.77
CA GLN A 76 2.58 13.61 2.71
C GLN A 76 1.96 12.23 2.87
N PHE A 77 1.90 11.46 1.80
CA PHE A 77 1.23 10.16 1.79
C PHE A 77 2.17 9.06 1.31
N ASN A 78 2.01 7.86 1.86
CA ASN A 78 2.79 6.66 1.53
C ASN A 78 2.33 6.05 0.20
N VAL A 79 2.55 6.77 -0.90
CA VAL A 79 2.18 6.32 -2.23
C VAL A 79 3.10 6.92 -3.30
N ASN A 80 3.50 6.12 -4.27
CA ASN A 80 4.24 6.58 -5.45
C ASN A 80 3.40 6.37 -6.70
N LEU A 81 2.99 7.49 -7.32
CA LEU A 81 2.22 7.49 -8.55
C LEU A 81 3.14 7.26 -9.78
N TYR A 82 2.57 6.73 -10.85
CA TYR A 82 3.21 6.81 -12.17
C TYR A 82 3.08 8.22 -12.75
N PRO A 83 3.97 8.65 -13.65
CA PRO A 83 3.83 9.94 -14.35
C PRO A 83 2.49 10.08 -15.09
N ASN A 84 1.98 8.96 -15.63
CA ASN A 84 0.69 8.86 -16.32
C ASN A 84 -0.22 7.89 -15.56
N THR A 85 -0.50 8.24 -14.29
CA THR A 85 -1.37 7.42 -13.41
C THR A 85 -2.78 7.33 -13.99
N GLU A 86 -3.29 6.11 -14.06
CA GLU A 86 -4.69 5.83 -14.37
C GLU A 86 -5.57 6.06 -13.14
N PHE A 87 -6.70 6.76 -13.33
CA PHE A 87 -7.69 7.01 -12.29
C PHE A 87 -9.02 6.35 -12.65
N LYS A 88 -9.65 5.69 -11.68
CA LYS A 88 -10.95 5.04 -11.85
C LYS A 88 -11.74 5.05 -10.55
N ASN A 89 -12.92 5.66 -10.52
CA ASN A 89 -13.85 5.66 -9.37
C ASN A 89 -13.21 6.14 -8.05
N GLY A 90 -12.29 7.10 -8.09
CA GLY A 90 -11.57 7.61 -6.92
C GLY A 90 -10.35 6.77 -6.53
N PHE A 91 -10.04 5.71 -7.28
CA PHE A 91 -8.80 4.94 -7.15
C PHE A 91 -7.77 5.39 -8.18
N ALA A 92 -6.51 5.19 -7.86
CA ALA A 92 -5.39 5.37 -8.77
C ALA A 92 -4.59 4.08 -8.90
N ARG A 93 -4.14 3.76 -10.11
CA ARG A 93 -3.10 2.76 -10.31
C ARG A 93 -1.76 3.34 -9.89
N VAL A 94 -1.04 2.66 -9.01
CA VAL A 94 0.17 3.19 -8.39
C VAL A 94 1.37 2.28 -8.59
N LYS A 95 2.55 2.88 -8.53
CA LYS A 95 3.81 2.16 -8.61
C LYS A 95 4.12 1.43 -7.30
N GLU A 96 3.89 2.11 -6.19
CA GLU A 96 4.15 1.61 -4.84
C GLU A 96 3.15 2.20 -3.86
N SER A 97 2.73 1.40 -2.88
CA SER A 97 1.89 1.80 -1.76
C SER A 97 2.30 1.02 -0.53
N ALA A 98 2.03 1.59 0.64
CA ALA A 98 2.38 0.94 1.90
C ALA A 98 1.31 -0.07 2.36
N THR A 99 1.69 -1.01 3.22
CA THR A 99 0.88 -2.14 3.68
C THR A 99 -0.05 -1.80 4.85
N GLY A 100 0.06 -0.61 5.44
CA GLY A 100 -0.73 -0.24 6.63
C GLY A 100 -2.25 -0.31 6.44
N PHE A 101 -2.74 -0.33 5.20
CA PHE A 101 -4.10 -0.78 4.84
C PHE A 101 -4.07 -1.36 3.42
N MET A 102 -3.87 -2.68 3.30
CA MET A 102 -3.71 -3.35 2.01
C MET A 102 -4.49 -4.66 1.96
N LEU A 103 -5.43 -4.75 1.02
CA LEU A 103 -6.22 -5.95 0.71
C LEU A 103 -5.58 -6.68 -0.47
N ILE A 104 -5.26 -7.97 -0.29
CA ILE A 104 -4.57 -8.80 -1.28
C ILE A 104 -5.36 -10.09 -1.50
N LYS A 105 -5.67 -10.42 -2.75
CA LYS A 105 -6.29 -11.70 -3.10
C LYS A 105 -5.31 -12.86 -2.89
N ARG A 106 -5.81 -14.01 -2.50
CA ARG A 106 -5.02 -15.26 -2.32
C ARG A 106 -4.20 -15.59 -3.55
N GLU A 107 -4.75 -15.43 -4.73
CA GLU A 107 -4.11 -15.74 -6.02
C GLU A 107 -2.85 -14.91 -6.30
N VAL A 108 -2.71 -13.73 -5.72
CA VAL A 108 -1.49 -12.91 -5.81
C VAL A 108 -0.30 -13.67 -5.23
N PHE A 109 -0.49 -14.23 -4.03
CA PHE A 109 0.57 -14.96 -3.34
C PHE A 109 0.96 -16.24 -4.10
N THR A 110 -0.02 -17.00 -4.60
CA THR A 110 0.28 -18.22 -5.39
C THR A 110 0.98 -17.89 -6.70
N THR A 111 0.59 -16.80 -7.37
CA THR A 111 1.27 -16.32 -8.59
C THR A 111 2.71 -15.88 -8.32
N ILE A 112 2.94 -15.18 -7.20
CA ILE A 112 4.31 -14.78 -6.80
C ILE A 112 5.16 -16.02 -6.51
N MET A 113 4.63 -17.03 -5.79
CA MET A 113 5.33 -18.29 -5.50
C MET A 113 5.74 -19.00 -6.77
N ASP A 114 4.82 -19.14 -7.74
CA ASP A 114 5.07 -19.84 -9.00
C ASP A 114 6.14 -19.15 -9.85
N LYS A 115 6.13 -17.82 -9.88
CA LYS A 115 7.07 -17.03 -10.68
C LYS A 115 8.41 -16.75 -9.98
N ASN A 116 8.46 -16.90 -8.65
CA ASN A 116 9.62 -16.57 -7.83
C ASN A 116 10.01 -17.72 -6.88
N PRO A 117 10.36 -18.93 -7.40
CA PRO A 117 10.70 -20.08 -6.56
C PRO A 117 11.93 -19.83 -5.66
N GLN A 118 12.80 -18.87 -6.03
CA GLN A 118 13.98 -18.46 -5.25
C GLN A 118 13.62 -17.76 -3.93
N LEU A 119 12.39 -17.27 -3.76
CA LEU A 119 11.92 -16.67 -2.51
C LEU A 119 11.50 -17.70 -1.46
N LYS A 120 11.49 -19.00 -1.83
CA LYS A 120 11.18 -20.06 -0.88
C LYS A 120 12.28 -20.18 0.17
N TYR A 121 11.88 -20.26 1.43
CA TYR A 121 12.82 -20.46 2.54
C TYR A 121 12.37 -21.62 3.44
N LYS A 122 13.30 -22.14 4.24
CA LYS A 122 12.99 -23.11 5.30
C LYS A 122 12.75 -22.32 6.60
N PRO A 123 11.54 -22.40 7.19
CA PRO A 123 11.26 -21.76 8.47
C PRO A 123 12.10 -22.33 9.61
N ASP A 124 12.45 -21.49 10.59
CA ASP A 124 13.06 -21.92 11.82
C ASP A 124 12.07 -22.70 12.70
N LEU A 125 12.64 -23.47 13.66
CA LEU A 125 11.85 -24.19 14.65
C LEU A 125 11.03 -23.23 15.52
N ARG A 126 9.84 -23.67 15.93
CA ARG A 126 8.90 -22.92 16.79
C ARG A 126 8.22 -21.73 16.14
N THR A 127 8.23 -21.62 14.82
CA THR A 127 7.48 -20.57 14.08
C THR A 127 6.00 -20.93 13.88
N GLY A 128 5.67 -22.23 14.02
CA GLY A 128 4.34 -22.79 13.75
C GLY A 128 4.03 -22.94 12.26
N ILE A 129 5.08 -22.85 11.41
CA ILE A 129 5.02 -23.06 9.95
C ILE A 129 6.17 -23.97 9.46
N GLU A 130 6.82 -24.72 10.33
CA GLU A 130 8.04 -25.49 10.06
C GLU A 130 7.90 -26.47 8.90
N ASN A 131 6.70 -27.03 8.71
CA ASN A 131 6.39 -28.02 7.69
C ASN A 131 5.64 -27.41 6.49
N SER A 132 5.50 -26.09 6.43
CA SER A 132 4.78 -25.42 5.35
C SER A 132 5.52 -25.50 4.03
N GLN A 133 4.78 -25.78 2.96
CA GLN A 133 5.27 -25.63 1.59
C GLN A 133 5.10 -24.18 1.06
N ASN A 134 4.37 -23.34 1.79
CA ASN A 134 4.02 -21.98 1.43
C ASN A 134 4.90 -20.93 2.13
N ALA A 135 6.06 -21.33 2.67
CA ALA A 135 7.01 -20.44 3.30
C ALA A 135 7.87 -19.72 2.23
N PHE A 136 7.42 -18.55 1.83
CA PHE A 136 8.07 -17.67 0.87
C PHE A 136 8.24 -16.28 1.45
N ASP A 137 9.33 -15.60 1.08
CA ASP A 137 9.57 -14.20 1.43
C ASP A 137 8.81 -13.28 0.45
N PHE A 138 7.54 -13.02 0.78
CA PHE A 138 6.67 -12.14 -0.03
C PHE A 138 7.01 -10.67 0.15
N PHE A 139 7.69 -10.31 1.23
CA PHE A 139 7.98 -8.94 1.62
C PHE A 139 9.49 -8.75 1.89
N PRO A 140 10.36 -9.03 0.91
CA PRO A 140 11.79 -8.86 1.09
C PRO A 140 12.15 -7.38 1.26
N VAL A 141 13.26 -7.12 1.94
CA VAL A 141 13.86 -5.79 2.08
C VAL A 141 15.23 -5.82 1.43
N GLY A 142 15.55 -4.85 0.59
CA GLY A 142 16.86 -4.84 -0.02
C GLY A 142 17.02 -3.98 -1.27
N ILE A 143 18.12 -4.22 -1.97
CA ILE A 143 18.44 -3.52 -3.22
C ILE A 143 17.61 -4.14 -4.35
N TYR A 144 16.81 -3.30 -4.97
CA TYR A 144 16.05 -3.60 -6.18
C TYR A 144 16.64 -2.83 -7.35
N LYS A 145 16.89 -3.52 -8.48
CA LYS A 145 17.39 -2.90 -9.70
C LYS A 145 16.21 -2.47 -10.58
N GLU A 146 16.00 -1.18 -10.72
CA GLU A 146 14.98 -0.61 -11.59
C GLU A 146 15.27 -0.89 -13.09
N LYS A 147 14.24 -0.76 -13.93
CA LYS A 147 14.36 -0.99 -15.39
C LYS A 147 15.37 -0.06 -16.10
N ASP A 148 15.60 1.13 -15.53
CA ASP A 148 16.60 2.10 -15.99
C ASP A 148 18.02 1.80 -15.50
N GLY A 149 18.19 0.70 -14.74
CA GLY A 149 19.47 0.25 -14.19
C GLY A 149 19.84 0.88 -12.85
N VAL A 150 19.04 1.80 -12.31
CA VAL A 150 19.28 2.41 -11.01
C VAL A 150 18.99 1.41 -9.89
N ASN A 151 19.88 1.31 -8.91
CA ASN A 151 19.67 0.54 -7.71
C ASN A 151 18.91 1.38 -6.66
N ARG A 152 17.78 0.88 -6.19
CA ARG A 152 17.04 1.46 -5.06
C ARG A 152 17.04 0.48 -3.90
N PHE A 153 17.16 0.99 -2.68
CA PHE A 153 16.85 0.23 -1.49
C PHE A 153 15.35 0.33 -1.23
N LEU A 154 14.64 -0.79 -1.26
CA LEU A 154 13.20 -0.86 -1.05
C LEU A 154 12.88 -1.45 0.33
N SER A 155 11.87 -0.85 0.98
CA SER A 155 11.19 -1.44 2.13
C SER A 155 10.36 -2.65 1.69
N GLU A 156 9.89 -3.41 2.66
CA GLU A 156 9.10 -4.62 2.48
C GLU A 156 7.86 -4.42 1.61
N ASP A 157 7.11 -3.36 1.86
CA ASP A 157 5.88 -3.01 1.16
C ASP A 157 6.13 -2.60 -0.30
N TYR A 158 7.15 -1.77 -0.54
CA TYR A 158 7.53 -1.36 -1.89
C TYR A 158 8.13 -2.52 -2.69
N TYR A 159 8.89 -3.39 -2.03
CA TYR A 159 9.43 -4.57 -2.70
C TYR A 159 8.32 -5.55 -3.10
N PHE A 160 7.32 -5.78 -2.22
CA PHE A 160 6.12 -6.56 -2.57
C PHE A 160 5.42 -5.98 -3.80
N CYS A 161 5.24 -4.66 -3.88
CA CYS A 161 4.63 -4.01 -5.03
C CYS A 161 5.41 -4.31 -6.33
N ARG A 162 6.75 -4.32 -6.26
CA ARG A 162 7.60 -4.66 -7.41
C ARG A 162 7.49 -6.12 -7.82
N LEU A 163 7.51 -7.04 -6.86
CA LEU A 163 7.30 -8.47 -7.14
C LEU A 163 5.96 -8.71 -7.85
N TRP A 164 4.90 -8.05 -7.39
CA TRP A 164 3.59 -8.17 -8.02
C TRP A 164 3.56 -7.55 -9.42
N GLU A 165 4.16 -6.38 -9.62
CA GLU A 165 4.31 -5.75 -10.95
C GLU A 165 5.09 -6.65 -11.92
N GLU A 166 6.18 -7.29 -11.49
CA GLU A 166 6.96 -8.24 -12.30
C GLU A 166 6.15 -9.49 -12.66
N CYS A 167 5.22 -9.86 -11.83
CA CYS A 167 4.22 -10.89 -12.13
C CYS A 167 3.15 -10.45 -13.15
N GLY A 168 3.17 -9.19 -13.61
CA GLY A 168 2.20 -8.62 -14.54
C GLY A 168 0.97 -8.06 -13.84
N GLY A 169 1.00 -7.93 -12.50
CA GLY A 169 -0.10 -7.41 -11.71
C GLY A 169 -0.12 -5.89 -11.60
N GLU A 170 -1.17 -5.38 -10.98
CA GLU A 170 -1.39 -3.95 -10.75
C GLU A 170 -1.67 -3.70 -9.27
N ILE A 171 -1.23 -2.55 -8.78
CA ILE A 171 -1.57 -2.05 -7.44
C ILE A 171 -2.48 -0.84 -7.62
N TRP A 172 -3.60 -0.84 -6.91
CA TRP A 172 -4.56 0.25 -6.90
C TRP A 172 -4.71 0.80 -5.48
N THR A 173 -4.88 2.10 -5.35
CA THR A 173 -5.11 2.73 -4.05
C THR A 173 -6.31 3.66 -4.06
N ASP A 174 -7.12 3.62 -3.00
CA ASP A 174 -8.19 4.59 -2.78
C ASP A 174 -7.58 5.93 -2.35
N LEU A 175 -7.90 6.98 -3.09
CA LEU A 175 -7.45 8.34 -2.82
C LEU A 175 -8.59 9.22 -2.27
N SER A 176 -9.82 8.74 -2.34
CA SER A 176 -11.04 9.54 -2.15
C SER A 176 -11.67 9.40 -0.77
N THR A 177 -11.21 8.46 0.04
CA THR A 177 -11.65 8.32 1.43
C THR A 177 -10.51 8.64 2.39
N PRO A 178 -10.77 9.50 3.41
CA PRO A 178 -9.74 9.85 4.38
C PRO A 178 -9.43 8.64 5.28
N ILE A 179 -8.17 8.59 5.71
CA ILE A 179 -7.66 7.62 6.67
C ILE A 179 -6.83 8.36 7.71
N THR A 180 -6.80 7.84 8.93
CA THR A 180 -6.04 8.43 10.03
C THR A 180 -4.80 7.58 10.31
N HIS A 181 -3.65 8.20 10.46
CA HIS A 181 -2.45 7.57 10.98
C HIS A 181 -2.15 8.12 12.37
N LEU A 182 -2.24 7.29 13.39
CA LEU A 182 -2.02 7.66 14.78
C LEU A 182 -0.53 7.71 15.10
N GLY A 183 -0.11 8.77 15.78
CA GLY A 183 1.26 8.98 16.24
C GLY A 183 1.27 9.79 17.52
N SER A 184 2.18 10.76 17.67
CA SER A 184 2.12 11.76 18.75
C SER A 184 0.89 12.66 18.63
N THR A 185 0.28 12.69 17.46
CA THR A 185 -1.01 13.31 17.13
C THR A 185 -1.71 12.47 16.06
N GLU A 186 -2.93 12.83 15.70
CA GLU A 186 -3.64 12.24 14.57
C GLU A 186 -3.25 12.95 13.27
N TYR A 187 -2.77 12.18 12.29
CA TYR A 187 -2.55 12.65 10.93
C TYR A 187 -3.72 12.15 10.08
N HIS A 188 -4.68 13.02 9.85
CA HIS A 188 -5.92 12.71 9.15
C HIS A 188 -6.02 13.51 7.87
N GLY A 189 -6.22 12.85 6.73
CA GLY A 189 -6.33 13.55 5.45
C GLY A 189 -6.69 12.66 4.28
N MET A 190 -6.96 13.32 3.15
CA MET A 190 -7.36 12.70 1.90
C MET A 190 -6.43 13.13 0.76
N PHE A 191 -5.75 12.19 0.13
CA PHE A 191 -4.78 12.49 -0.92
C PHE A 191 -5.41 13.10 -2.18
N MET A 192 -6.64 12.76 -2.50
CA MET A 192 -7.37 13.29 -3.66
C MET A 192 -7.40 14.82 -3.66
N THR A 193 -7.50 15.48 -2.49
CA THR A 193 -7.49 16.93 -2.35
C THR A 193 -6.21 17.56 -2.91
N GLN A 194 -5.07 16.85 -2.83
CA GLN A 194 -3.80 17.33 -3.37
C GLN A 194 -3.71 17.24 -4.90
N LEU A 195 -4.51 16.40 -5.54
CA LEU A 195 -4.51 16.16 -6.98
C LEU A 195 -5.49 17.07 -7.73
N ASN A 196 -6.59 17.49 -7.10
CA ASN A 196 -7.71 18.19 -7.75
C ASN A 196 -7.48 19.68 -8.03
N LYS A 197 -6.32 20.25 -7.70
CA LYS A 197 -6.03 21.67 -7.93
C LYS A 197 -4.80 21.85 -8.83
N LYS A 198 -5.10 21.96 -10.12
CA LYS A 198 -4.21 22.59 -11.10
C LYS A 198 -4.57 24.07 -11.22
#